data_21790d8a3c941e4d3a4d73f321dfbdd2
#
_entry.id   21790d8a3c941e4d3a4d73f321dfbdd2
#
_cell.length_a   1.000
_cell.length_b   1.000
_cell.length_c   1.000
_cell.angle_alpha   90.00
_cell.angle_beta   90.00
_cell.angle_gamma   90.00
#
_symmetry.space_group_name_H-M   'P 1'
#
loop_
_entity.id
_entity.type
_entity.pdbx_description
1 polymer ?
#
loop_
_entity_poly.entity_id
_entity_poly.type
_entity_poly.pdbx_seq_one_letter_code
_entity_poly.pdbx_strand_id
1 'polypeptide(L)'
;ILGFSDFQIARFVLNPTGNMEKENLAVRAHRKALGILPAVKRINTVASEHPELTNYLYMTYAVEGYDVNYYKNEKSVVVLGSGAYRIGSSVEFDWCSVNAVQTARKLGYKSIMINYNPETVSTDYDMCDRLYFDELSFERVLDVIDLEQPRGVIVSVGGQIPNNLAMKLYRQSVPVLGTSPVSIDRAENRNKFSAMLDQLGIDQPAWMELTSLEEVKGFVEKVGYPVLVRPSYVLSGAAMNVCYDDEELENFLKMAAEVSKEYPVVVSQFLENTKEIEFDAVAQNGEVVEYAISEHVEFAGVHSGDATLVLSLIHISEPTRP
;
A
#
# COMPACT_ATOMS: atom_id res chain seq x y z
N ILE A 1 -16.13 -4.41 -23.21
CA ILE A 1 -17.29 -3.76 -23.83
C ILE A 1 -18.42 -3.56 -22.83
N LEU A 2 -18.72 -4.54 -21.97
CA LEU A 2 -19.77 -4.40 -20.92
C LEU A 2 -19.27 -3.82 -19.59
N GLY A 3 -18.00 -3.43 -19.50
CA GLY A 3 -17.42 -2.80 -18.30
C GLY A 3 -17.00 -3.76 -17.19
N PHE A 4 -17.03 -5.07 -17.41
CA PHE A 4 -16.52 -6.02 -16.43
C PHE A 4 -14.99 -6.03 -16.41
N SER A 5 -14.41 -6.00 -15.21
CA SER A 5 -12.97 -6.14 -15.00
C SER A 5 -12.50 -7.59 -15.20
N ASP A 6 -11.21 -7.78 -15.45
CA ASP A 6 -10.61 -9.12 -15.52
C ASP A 6 -10.84 -9.89 -14.20
N PHE A 7 -10.81 -9.18 -13.06
CA PHE A 7 -11.13 -9.74 -11.75
C PHE A 7 -12.59 -10.23 -11.63
N GLN A 8 -13.56 -9.42 -12.08
CA GLN A 8 -14.97 -9.81 -12.06
C GLN A 8 -15.24 -11.01 -12.97
N ILE A 9 -14.63 -11.03 -14.16
CA ILE A 9 -14.76 -12.17 -15.08
C ILE A 9 -14.13 -13.42 -14.46
N ALA A 10 -12.94 -13.32 -13.87
CA ALA A 10 -12.31 -14.43 -13.17
C ALA A 10 -13.21 -14.98 -12.06
N ARG A 11 -13.74 -14.09 -11.22
CA ARG A 11 -14.57 -14.47 -10.06
C ARG A 11 -15.90 -15.13 -10.44
N PHE A 12 -16.60 -14.56 -11.42
CA PHE A 12 -17.98 -14.97 -11.72
C PHE A 12 -18.11 -15.98 -12.86
N VAL A 13 -17.13 -16.05 -13.77
CA VAL A 13 -17.16 -16.94 -14.93
C VAL A 13 -16.29 -18.18 -14.71
N LEU A 14 -15.08 -18.02 -14.18
CA LEU A 14 -14.16 -19.15 -13.98
C LEU A 14 -14.41 -19.89 -12.66
N ASN A 15 -15.16 -19.28 -11.73
CA ASN A 15 -15.46 -19.85 -10.40
C ASN A 15 -14.19 -20.38 -9.70
N PRO A 16 -13.21 -19.53 -9.41
CA PRO A 16 -11.88 -19.94 -8.99
C PRO A 16 -11.90 -20.65 -7.63
N THR A 17 -11.15 -21.72 -7.54
CA THR A 17 -11.05 -22.56 -6.33
C THR A 17 -9.87 -22.18 -5.42
N GLY A 18 -9.26 -20.98 -5.59
CA GLY A 18 -8.15 -20.59 -4.72
C GLY A 18 -7.40 -19.32 -5.11
N ASN A 19 -6.65 -19.32 -6.19
CA ASN A 19 -5.75 -18.22 -6.50
C ASN A 19 -6.35 -17.19 -7.46
N MET A 20 -7.06 -16.20 -6.91
CA MET A 20 -7.68 -15.11 -7.69
C MET A 20 -6.69 -14.30 -8.53
N GLU A 21 -5.45 -14.14 -8.10
CA GLU A 21 -4.43 -13.42 -8.87
C GLU A 21 -4.10 -14.16 -10.15
N LYS A 22 -3.92 -15.47 -10.07
CA LYS A 22 -3.64 -16.34 -11.24
C LYS A 22 -4.80 -16.31 -12.24
N GLU A 23 -6.02 -16.40 -11.75
CA GLU A 23 -7.21 -16.39 -12.62
C GLU A 23 -7.44 -15.03 -13.27
N ASN A 24 -7.22 -13.94 -12.55
CA ASN A 24 -7.24 -12.59 -13.10
C ASN A 24 -6.23 -12.45 -14.26
N LEU A 25 -4.98 -12.90 -14.06
CA LEU A 25 -3.96 -12.89 -15.09
C LEU A 25 -4.29 -13.77 -16.30
N ALA A 26 -4.98 -14.91 -16.10
CA ALA A 26 -5.45 -15.76 -17.18
C ALA A 26 -6.51 -15.05 -18.04
N VAL A 27 -7.48 -14.37 -17.41
CA VAL A 27 -8.47 -13.54 -18.12
C VAL A 27 -7.77 -12.42 -18.88
N ARG A 28 -6.85 -11.70 -18.24
CA ARG A 28 -6.06 -10.66 -18.88
C ARG A 28 -5.31 -11.17 -20.12
N ALA A 29 -4.61 -12.30 -19.99
CA ALA A 29 -3.87 -12.90 -21.10
C ALA A 29 -4.81 -13.26 -22.27
N HIS A 30 -5.97 -13.85 -21.97
CA HIS A 30 -6.97 -14.19 -22.97
C HIS A 30 -7.54 -12.94 -23.66
N ARG A 31 -7.89 -11.90 -22.89
CA ARG A 31 -8.35 -10.62 -23.42
C ARG A 31 -7.33 -10.00 -24.37
N LYS A 32 -6.06 -9.96 -23.98
CA LYS A 32 -4.96 -9.43 -24.82
C LYS A 32 -4.79 -10.25 -26.10
N ALA A 33 -4.88 -11.59 -26.02
CA ALA A 33 -4.77 -12.47 -27.20
C ALA A 33 -5.90 -12.25 -28.21
N LEU A 34 -7.08 -11.82 -27.74
CA LEU A 34 -8.22 -11.44 -28.59
C LEU A 34 -8.11 -10.00 -29.12
N GLY A 35 -7.05 -9.27 -28.81
CA GLY A 35 -6.89 -7.86 -29.19
C GLY A 35 -7.78 -6.90 -28.42
N ILE A 36 -8.42 -7.33 -27.35
CA ILE A 36 -9.26 -6.48 -26.49
C ILE A 36 -8.35 -5.71 -25.53
N LEU A 37 -7.97 -4.51 -25.92
CA LEU A 37 -7.11 -3.60 -25.19
C LEU A 37 -7.87 -2.32 -24.88
N PRO A 38 -7.62 -1.67 -23.70
CA PRO A 38 -8.23 -0.39 -23.43
C PRO A 38 -7.63 0.70 -24.32
N ALA A 39 -8.47 1.60 -24.80
CA ALA A 39 -8.04 2.86 -25.40
C ALA A 39 -7.68 3.85 -24.27
N VAL A 40 -6.79 4.80 -24.56
CA VAL A 40 -6.44 5.89 -23.66
C VAL A 40 -6.92 7.20 -24.25
N LYS A 41 -7.77 7.87 -23.53
CA LYS A 41 -8.41 9.11 -23.96
C LYS A 41 -8.08 10.24 -23.01
N ARG A 42 -8.03 11.44 -23.56
CA ARG A 42 -7.83 12.68 -22.80
C ARG A 42 -9.17 13.15 -22.24
N ILE A 43 -9.18 13.56 -21.00
CA ILE A 43 -10.36 14.17 -20.37
C ILE A 43 -10.46 15.60 -20.91
N ASN A 44 -11.56 15.91 -21.57
CA ASN A 44 -11.83 17.25 -22.06
C ASN A 44 -12.57 18.04 -20.96
N THR A 45 -11.94 19.09 -20.46
CA THR A 45 -12.47 19.92 -19.37
C THR A 45 -13.27 21.13 -19.86
N VAL A 46 -13.32 21.36 -21.19
CA VAL A 46 -13.98 22.52 -21.80
C VAL A 46 -15.09 22.10 -22.79
N ALA A 47 -15.74 20.98 -22.53
CA ALA A 47 -16.87 20.46 -23.31
C ALA A 47 -16.62 20.38 -24.83
N SER A 48 -15.37 20.14 -25.23
CA SER A 48 -14.90 20.09 -26.63
C SER A 48 -15.03 21.37 -27.41
N GLU A 49 -15.25 22.52 -26.77
CA GLU A 49 -15.25 23.82 -27.43
C GLU A 49 -13.88 24.22 -27.98
N HIS A 50 -12.81 23.72 -27.33
CA HIS A 50 -11.42 23.90 -27.75
C HIS A 50 -10.65 22.57 -27.68
N PRO A 51 -9.55 22.41 -28.45
CA PRO A 51 -8.67 21.28 -28.32
C PRO A 51 -8.11 21.19 -26.90
N GLU A 52 -8.30 20.05 -26.23
CA GLU A 52 -7.82 19.82 -24.89
C GLU A 52 -6.36 19.37 -24.91
N LEU A 53 -5.52 20.05 -24.15
CA LEU A 53 -4.09 19.76 -24.03
C LEU A 53 -3.67 19.36 -22.61
N THR A 54 -4.65 19.12 -21.73
CA THR A 54 -4.34 18.67 -20.37
C THR A 54 -3.62 17.33 -20.35
N ASN A 55 -2.95 17.06 -19.24
CA ASN A 55 -2.30 15.77 -18.98
C ASN A 55 -3.27 14.70 -18.44
N TYR A 56 -4.58 15.00 -18.33
CA TYR A 56 -5.61 14.13 -17.81
C TYR A 56 -6.00 13.04 -18.79
N LEU A 57 -5.78 11.80 -18.42
CA LEU A 57 -6.04 10.61 -19.21
C LEU A 57 -6.98 9.66 -18.47
N TYR A 58 -7.75 8.87 -19.20
CA TYR A 58 -8.51 7.74 -18.66
C TYR A 58 -8.49 6.58 -19.66
N MET A 59 -8.71 5.38 -19.14
CA MET A 59 -8.74 4.15 -19.94
C MET A 59 -10.18 3.67 -20.15
N THR A 60 -10.50 3.28 -21.37
CA THR A 60 -11.84 2.82 -21.72
C THR A 60 -11.81 1.74 -22.81
N TYR A 61 -12.82 0.87 -22.82
CA TYR A 61 -13.05 -0.10 -23.88
C TYR A 61 -14.19 0.33 -24.82
N ALA A 62 -14.77 1.50 -24.61
CA ALA A 62 -15.93 1.98 -25.40
C ALA A 62 -15.55 2.55 -26.76
N VAL A 63 -14.29 2.91 -26.94
CA VAL A 63 -13.74 3.52 -28.16
C VAL A 63 -12.37 2.95 -28.47
N GLU A 64 -11.87 3.20 -29.67
CA GLU A 64 -10.54 2.77 -30.10
C GLU A 64 -9.55 3.94 -30.14
N GLY A 65 -8.26 3.58 -30.15
CA GLY A 65 -7.14 4.51 -30.34
C GLY A 65 -6.69 5.24 -29.08
N TYR A 66 -5.60 5.98 -29.23
CA TYR A 66 -4.93 6.70 -28.15
C TYR A 66 -4.86 8.20 -28.49
N ASP A 67 -5.16 9.06 -27.52
CA ASP A 67 -5.01 10.51 -27.65
C ASP A 67 -3.61 11.00 -27.25
N VAL A 68 -2.73 10.06 -26.89
CA VAL A 68 -1.33 10.32 -26.55
C VAL A 68 -0.40 9.40 -27.34
N ASN A 69 0.81 9.89 -27.58
CA ASN A 69 1.84 9.09 -28.23
C ASN A 69 2.72 8.42 -27.16
N TYR A 70 3.04 7.15 -27.36
CA TYR A 70 3.96 6.38 -26.55
C TYR A 70 5.30 6.22 -27.27
N TYR A 71 6.39 6.66 -26.63
CA TYR A 71 7.73 6.58 -27.22
C TYR A 71 8.54 5.51 -26.51
N LYS A 72 9.01 4.53 -27.26
CA LYS A 72 9.72 3.33 -26.74
C LYS A 72 10.98 3.57 -25.93
N ASN A 73 11.54 4.72 -25.84
CA ASN A 73 12.78 5.00 -25.10
C ASN A 73 12.63 6.19 -24.16
N GLU A 74 11.41 6.55 -23.81
CA GLU A 74 11.15 7.64 -22.90
C GLU A 74 11.52 7.20 -21.47
N LYS A 75 12.38 7.97 -20.81
CA LYS A 75 12.72 7.72 -19.42
C LYS A 75 11.55 8.16 -18.55
N SER A 76 10.69 7.23 -18.17
CA SER A 76 9.53 7.51 -17.35
C SER A 76 9.53 6.71 -16.05
N VAL A 77 8.84 7.23 -15.04
CA VAL A 77 8.56 6.58 -13.76
C VAL A 77 7.07 6.73 -13.47
N VAL A 78 6.44 5.65 -13.05
CA VAL A 78 5.05 5.65 -12.57
C VAL A 78 5.03 5.80 -11.06
N VAL A 79 4.18 6.68 -10.56
CA VAL A 79 3.88 6.85 -9.13
C VAL A 79 2.42 6.48 -8.91
N LEU A 80 2.18 5.58 -7.97
CA LEU A 80 0.83 5.21 -7.56
C LEU A 80 0.39 6.12 -6.41
N GLY A 81 -0.71 6.83 -6.62
CA GLY A 81 -1.30 7.70 -5.60
C GLY A 81 -2.11 6.93 -4.56
N SER A 82 -2.79 7.66 -3.70
CA SER A 82 -3.50 7.10 -2.55
C SER A 82 -4.90 6.54 -2.87
N GLY A 83 -5.44 6.85 -4.05
CA GLY A 83 -6.79 6.45 -4.42
C GLY A 83 -7.88 7.25 -3.68
N ALA A 84 -9.07 6.67 -3.54
CA ALA A 84 -10.21 7.32 -2.91
C ALA A 84 -10.15 7.17 -1.38
N TYR A 85 -9.60 8.16 -0.72
CA TYR A 85 -9.74 8.35 0.73
C TYR A 85 -10.87 9.35 1.04
N ARG A 86 -11.19 9.49 2.32
CA ARG A 86 -12.11 10.55 2.73
C ARG A 86 -11.47 11.91 2.44
N ILE A 87 -12.30 12.87 2.06
CA ILE A 87 -11.86 14.27 1.95
C ILE A 87 -11.23 14.71 3.27
N GLY A 88 -10.04 15.28 3.21
CA GLY A 88 -9.30 15.79 4.38
C GLY A 88 -8.59 14.73 5.22
N SER A 89 -8.55 13.45 4.79
CA SER A 89 -7.75 12.42 5.44
C SER A 89 -6.62 11.96 4.52
N SER A 90 -5.54 11.44 5.13
CA SER A 90 -4.40 10.85 4.40
C SER A 90 -3.71 11.83 3.44
N VAL A 91 -3.72 13.11 3.79
CA VAL A 91 -3.06 14.19 3.00
C VAL A 91 -1.55 14.00 2.91
N GLU A 92 -0.96 13.32 3.89
CA GLU A 92 0.45 12.94 3.91
C GLU A 92 0.83 12.06 2.71
N PHE A 93 -0.02 11.13 2.31
CA PHE A 93 0.23 10.29 1.13
C PHE A 93 0.18 11.09 -0.17
N ASP A 94 -0.71 12.06 -0.25
CA ASP A 94 -0.76 12.94 -1.41
C ASP A 94 0.49 13.82 -1.49
N TRP A 95 0.90 14.41 -0.37
CA TRP A 95 2.13 15.19 -0.29
C TRP A 95 3.36 14.36 -0.68
N CYS A 96 3.48 13.11 -0.20
CA CYS A 96 4.54 12.19 -0.59
C CYS A 96 4.51 11.88 -2.09
N SER A 97 3.32 11.66 -2.66
CA SER A 97 3.13 11.41 -4.09
C SER A 97 3.54 12.61 -4.94
N VAL A 98 3.15 13.82 -4.56
CA VAL A 98 3.57 15.08 -5.22
C VAL A 98 5.08 15.21 -5.21
N ASN A 99 5.73 15.01 -4.05
CA ASN A 99 7.19 15.08 -3.95
C ASN A 99 7.88 14.03 -4.81
N ALA A 100 7.33 12.81 -4.91
CA ALA A 100 7.88 11.75 -5.74
C ALA A 100 7.84 12.12 -7.23
N VAL A 101 6.69 12.60 -7.76
CA VAL A 101 6.60 13.02 -9.16
C VAL A 101 7.46 14.22 -9.48
N GLN A 102 7.52 15.22 -8.59
CA GLN A 102 8.37 16.40 -8.77
C GLN A 102 9.85 16.03 -8.75
N THR A 103 10.25 15.12 -7.87
CA THR A 103 11.64 14.64 -7.80
C THR A 103 12.00 13.84 -9.06
N ALA A 104 11.11 12.99 -9.55
CA ALA A 104 11.31 12.29 -10.81
C ALA A 104 11.56 13.27 -11.97
N ARG A 105 10.76 14.35 -12.08
CA ARG A 105 10.94 15.42 -13.09
C ARG A 105 12.28 16.13 -12.93
N LYS A 106 12.67 16.50 -11.71
CA LYS A 106 13.98 17.13 -11.42
C LYS A 106 15.16 16.24 -11.83
N LEU A 107 15.00 14.92 -11.77
CA LEU A 107 15.99 13.94 -12.20
C LEU A 107 15.92 13.63 -13.71
N GLY A 108 15.10 14.33 -14.47
CA GLY A 108 14.96 14.18 -15.91
C GLY A 108 14.14 12.98 -16.36
N TYR A 109 13.29 12.45 -15.47
CA TYR A 109 12.31 11.44 -15.82
C TYR A 109 10.97 12.10 -16.16
N LYS A 110 10.24 11.50 -17.09
CA LYS A 110 8.85 11.80 -17.27
C LYS A 110 8.05 11.19 -16.12
N SER A 111 7.30 12.00 -15.41
CA SER A 111 6.49 11.56 -14.28
C SER A 111 5.10 11.17 -14.74
N ILE A 112 4.69 9.98 -14.36
CA ILE A 112 3.36 9.44 -14.64
C ILE A 112 2.69 9.14 -13.32
N MET A 113 1.52 9.74 -13.09
CA MET A 113 0.71 9.50 -11.90
C MET A 113 -0.48 8.61 -12.27
N ILE A 114 -0.81 7.64 -11.43
CA ILE A 114 -2.09 6.94 -11.45
C ILE A 114 -2.81 7.28 -10.14
N ASN A 115 -3.90 8.01 -10.22
CA ASN A 115 -4.73 8.35 -9.07
C ASN A 115 -6.12 8.75 -9.55
N TYR A 116 -7.15 8.55 -8.73
CA TYR A 116 -8.53 8.85 -9.08
C TYR A 116 -9.28 9.69 -8.03
N ASN A 117 -8.55 10.28 -7.09
CA ASN A 117 -9.12 11.21 -6.13
C ASN A 117 -8.99 12.64 -6.66
N PRO A 118 -10.08 13.31 -7.06
CA PRO A 118 -10.02 14.64 -7.66
C PRO A 118 -9.70 15.75 -6.65
N GLU A 119 -9.76 15.45 -5.37
CA GLU A 119 -9.54 16.41 -4.28
C GLU A 119 -8.07 16.44 -3.80
N THR A 120 -7.15 15.86 -4.56
CA THR A 120 -5.74 15.78 -4.20
C THR A 120 -4.88 16.63 -5.12
N VAL A 121 -3.79 17.21 -4.57
CA VAL A 121 -2.83 18.03 -5.33
C VAL A 121 -2.09 17.18 -6.37
N SER A 122 -1.86 15.90 -6.10
CA SER A 122 -1.22 14.97 -7.06
C SER A 122 -2.02 14.81 -8.36
N THR A 123 -3.31 15.16 -8.35
CA THR A 123 -4.18 15.13 -9.53
C THR A 123 -4.35 16.49 -10.19
N ASP A 124 -3.65 17.52 -9.74
CA ASP A 124 -3.64 18.82 -10.40
C ASP A 124 -2.91 18.75 -11.76
N TYR A 125 -3.37 19.57 -12.70
CA TYR A 125 -2.96 19.50 -14.12
C TYR A 125 -1.46 19.74 -14.37
N ASP A 126 -0.76 20.41 -13.46
CA ASP A 126 0.64 20.81 -13.58
C ASP A 126 1.60 19.95 -12.74
N MET A 127 1.09 19.00 -11.94
CA MET A 127 1.90 18.23 -11.02
C MET A 127 2.74 17.15 -11.69
N CYS A 128 2.23 16.51 -12.73
CA CYS A 128 2.93 15.44 -13.45
C CYS A 128 2.83 15.60 -14.97
N ASP A 129 3.64 14.85 -15.71
CA ASP A 129 3.61 14.91 -17.18
C ASP A 129 2.42 14.16 -17.76
N ARG A 130 1.97 13.08 -17.10
CA ARG A 130 0.75 12.32 -17.43
C ARG A 130 0.04 11.89 -16.16
N LEU A 131 -1.25 12.13 -16.11
CA LEU A 131 -2.14 11.67 -15.07
C LEU A 131 -3.15 10.69 -15.65
N TYR A 132 -3.04 9.42 -15.26
CA TYR A 132 -4.11 8.45 -15.47
C TYR A 132 -5.13 8.59 -14.34
N PHE A 133 -6.23 9.24 -14.66
CA PHE A 133 -7.36 9.41 -13.76
C PHE A 133 -8.19 8.12 -13.79
N ASP A 134 -7.66 7.10 -13.14
CA ASP A 134 -8.18 5.73 -13.20
C ASP A 134 -7.97 5.01 -11.87
N GLU A 135 -8.68 3.91 -11.68
CA GLU A 135 -8.59 3.14 -10.45
C GLU A 135 -7.20 2.49 -10.25
N LEU A 136 -6.80 2.35 -9.00
CA LEU A 136 -5.56 1.68 -8.60
C LEU A 136 -5.77 0.16 -8.48
N SER A 137 -6.41 -0.46 -9.47
CA SER A 137 -6.53 -1.92 -9.53
C SER A 137 -5.28 -2.52 -10.18
N PHE A 138 -5.01 -3.79 -9.84
CA PHE A 138 -3.89 -4.52 -10.43
C PHE A 138 -3.95 -4.57 -11.97
N GLU A 139 -5.14 -4.75 -12.51
CA GLU A 139 -5.42 -4.78 -13.94
C GLU A 139 -5.07 -3.45 -14.62
N ARG A 140 -5.55 -2.33 -14.07
CA ARG A 140 -5.34 -1.00 -14.63
C ARG A 140 -3.89 -0.56 -14.57
N VAL A 141 -3.24 -0.81 -13.42
CA VAL A 141 -1.82 -0.51 -13.26
C VAL A 141 -0.98 -1.29 -14.26
N LEU A 142 -1.26 -2.57 -14.49
CA LEU A 142 -0.57 -3.35 -15.52
C LEU A 142 -0.85 -2.85 -16.94
N ASP A 143 -2.07 -2.38 -17.25
CA ASP A 143 -2.40 -1.82 -18.56
C ASP A 143 -1.61 -0.52 -18.82
N VAL A 144 -1.50 0.35 -17.82
CA VAL A 144 -0.67 1.55 -17.92
C VAL A 144 0.82 1.20 -18.10
N ILE A 145 1.33 0.24 -17.32
CA ILE A 145 2.73 -0.21 -17.43
C ILE A 145 3.02 -0.80 -18.81
N ASP A 146 2.11 -1.59 -19.37
CA ASP A 146 2.25 -2.15 -20.72
C ASP A 146 2.33 -1.06 -21.80
N LEU A 147 1.63 0.04 -21.63
CA LEU A 147 1.63 1.17 -22.58
C LEU A 147 2.83 2.09 -22.40
N GLU A 148 3.12 2.49 -21.17
CA GLU A 148 4.15 3.49 -20.85
C GLU A 148 5.57 2.91 -20.80
N GLN A 149 5.71 1.59 -20.58
CA GLN A 149 7.00 0.90 -20.44
C GLN A 149 7.96 1.67 -19.51
N PRO A 150 7.55 2.01 -18.28
CA PRO A 150 8.34 2.85 -17.39
C PRO A 150 9.60 2.12 -16.91
N ARG A 151 10.59 2.88 -16.46
CA ARG A 151 11.77 2.33 -15.76
C ARG A 151 11.37 1.56 -14.49
N GLY A 152 10.30 1.96 -13.85
CA GLY A 152 9.75 1.30 -12.68
C GLY A 152 8.58 2.07 -12.08
N VAL A 153 8.05 1.49 -11.00
CA VAL A 153 6.85 1.97 -10.31
C VAL A 153 7.18 2.27 -8.85
N ILE A 154 6.81 3.44 -8.36
CA ILE A 154 6.88 3.82 -6.94
C ILE A 154 5.53 3.51 -6.30
N VAL A 155 5.52 2.63 -5.31
CA VAL A 155 4.31 2.18 -4.60
C VAL A 155 4.23 2.70 -3.16
N SER A 156 5.37 3.08 -2.57
CA SER A 156 5.50 3.35 -1.14
C SER A 156 4.99 4.73 -0.67
N VAL A 157 4.53 5.57 -1.59
CA VAL A 157 4.09 6.94 -1.28
C VAL A 157 2.57 7.12 -1.23
N GLY A 158 1.80 6.14 -1.72
CA GLY A 158 0.34 6.21 -1.82
C GLY A 158 -0.42 5.50 -0.70
N GLY A 159 0.26 5.04 0.35
CA GLY A 159 -0.34 4.29 1.43
C GLY A 159 -0.68 2.85 1.06
N GLN A 160 -1.72 2.30 1.66
CA GLN A 160 -1.99 0.87 1.62
C GLN A 160 -2.45 0.33 0.27
N ILE A 161 -3.22 1.11 -0.50
CA ILE A 161 -3.73 0.63 -1.80
C ILE A 161 -2.58 0.27 -2.73
N PRO A 162 -1.60 1.14 -3.01
CA PRO A 162 -0.45 0.76 -3.81
C PRO A 162 0.48 -0.24 -3.12
N ASN A 163 0.65 -0.23 -1.79
CA ASN A 163 1.44 -1.22 -1.09
C ASN A 163 0.90 -2.65 -1.30
N ASN A 164 -0.42 -2.83 -1.31
CA ASN A 164 -1.06 -4.12 -1.58
C ASN A 164 -0.79 -4.63 -3.02
N LEU A 165 -0.39 -3.76 -3.93
CA LEU A 165 -0.03 -4.13 -5.30
C LEU A 165 1.45 -4.53 -5.43
N ALA A 166 2.31 -4.16 -4.48
CA ALA A 166 3.76 -4.32 -4.58
C ALA A 166 4.18 -5.76 -4.94
N MET A 167 3.73 -6.75 -4.17
CA MET A 167 4.06 -8.15 -4.42
C MET A 167 3.43 -8.69 -5.71
N LYS A 168 2.23 -8.23 -6.08
CA LYS A 168 1.57 -8.63 -7.33
C LYS A 168 2.34 -8.10 -8.54
N LEU A 169 2.77 -6.85 -8.51
CA LEU A 169 3.61 -6.25 -9.55
C LEU A 169 4.97 -6.95 -9.66
N TYR A 170 5.59 -7.24 -8.53
CA TYR A 170 6.87 -7.96 -8.47
C TYR A 170 6.80 -9.35 -9.13
N ARG A 171 5.73 -10.12 -8.87
CA ARG A 171 5.51 -11.43 -9.52
C ARG A 171 5.34 -11.32 -11.03
N GLN A 172 4.96 -10.16 -11.55
CA GLN A 172 4.89 -9.87 -12.99
C GLN A 172 6.18 -9.25 -13.53
N SER A 173 7.27 -9.31 -12.76
CA SER A 173 8.57 -8.74 -13.13
C SER A 173 8.55 -7.24 -13.41
N VAL A 174 7.60 -6.51 -12.84
CA VAL A 174 7.56 -5.06 -12.88
C VAL A 174 8.61 -4.52 -11.91
N PRO A 175 9.53 -3.65 -12.36
CA PRO A 175 10.50 -3.03 -11.47
C PRO A 175 9.79 -2.10 -10.47
N VAL A 176 9.81 -2.45 -9.18
CA VAL A 176 9.35 -1.59 -8.10
C VAL A 176 10.52 -0.81 -7.57
N LEU A 177 10.38 0.52 -7.54
CA LEU A 177 11.42 1.45 -7.09
C LEU A 177 11.22 1.79 -5.61
N GLY A 178 12.33 1.95 -4.89
CA GLY A 178 12.33 2.18 -3.45
C GLY A 178 12.46 0.88 -2.67
N THR A 179 11.67 0.71 -1.61
CA THR A 179 11.70 -0.50 -0.79
C THR A 179 11.33 -1.74 -1.58
N SER A 180 12.10 -2.81 -1.42
CA SER A 180 11.83 -4.10 -2.07
C SER A 180 10.44 -4.62 -1.72
N PRO A 181 9.64 -5.10 -2.69
CA PRO A 181 8.34 -5.71 -2.42
C PRO A 181 8.37 -6.85 -1.41
N VAL A 182 9.45 -7.63 -1.39
CA VAL A 182 9.66 -8.68 -0.39
C VAL A 182 9.83 -8.09 1.01
N SER A 183 10.52 -6.96 1.12
CA SER A 183 10.69 -6.26 2.39
C SER A 183 9.39 -5.57 2.84
N ILE A 184 8.62 -5.02 1.91
CA ILE A 184 7.27 -4.50 2.17
C ILE A 184 6.38 -5.62 2.75
N ASP A 185 6.33 -6.77 2.09
CA ASP A 185 5.53 -7.91 2.55
C ASP A 185 5.97 -8.43 3.93
N ARG A 186 7.28 -8.43 4.21
CA ARG A 186 7.80 -8.79 5.53
C ARG A 186 7.41 -7.80 6.62
N ALA A 187 7.40 -6.50 6.30
CA ALA A 187 7.04 -5.47 7.26
C ALA A 187 5.52 -5.39 7.50
N GLU A 188 4.72 -5.56 6.45
CA GLU A 188 3.26 -5.49 6.52
C GLU A 188 2.63 -6.74 7.15
N ASN A 189 3.21 -7.91 6.93
CA ASN A 189 2.73 -9.15 7.53
C ASN A 189 3.27 -9.29 8.94
N ARG A 190 2.40 -9.16 9.94
CA ARG A 190 2.76 -9.14 11.36
C ARG A 190 3.50 -10.40 11.84
N ASN A 191 3.10 -11.56 11.35
CA ASN A 191 3.78 -12.82 11.66
C ASN A 191 5.22 -12.81 11.11
N LYS A 192 5.38 -12.45 9.82
CA LYS A 192 6.70 -12.36 9.18
C LYS A 192 7.57 -11.28 9.84
N PHE A 193 6.97 -10.17 10.25
CA PHE A 193 7.67 -9.10 10.92
C PHE A 193 8.18 -9.54 12.29
N SER A 194 7.30 -10.11 13.13
CA SER A 194 7.70 -10.61 14.44
C SER A 194 8.75 -11.73 14.35
N ALA A 195 8.57 -12.68 13.41
CA ALA A 195 9.58 -13.71 13.17
C ALA A 195 10.94 -13.13 12.72
N MET A 196 10.93 -12.06 11.96
CA MET A 196 12.15 -11.34 11.56
C MET A 196 12.83 -10.67 12.76
N LEU A 197 12.07 -10.03 13.65
CA LEU A 197 12.60 -9.43 14.87
C LEU A 197 13.25 -10.48 15.78
N ASP A 198 12.59 -11.64 15.95
CA ASP A 198 13.15 -12.77 16.71
C ASP A 198 14.49 -13.27 16.11
N GLN A 199 14.54 -13.39 14.77
CA GLN A 199 15.79 -13.79 14.07
C GLN A 199 16.92 -12.78 14.25
N LEU A 200 16.58 -11.49 14.35
CA LEU A 200 17.56 -10.42 14.56
C LEU A 200 17.92 -10.22 16.04
N GLY A 201 17.26 -10.91 16.96
CA GLY A 201 17.44 -10.75 18.40
C GLY A 201 16.98 -9.38 18.91
N ILE A 202 15.99 -8.76 18.24
CA ILE A 202 15.38 -7.50 18.65
C ILE A 202 14.21 -7.81 19.58
N ASP A 203 14.24 -7.21 20.76
CA ASP A 203 13.18 -7.37 21.76
C ASP A 203 11.83 -6.88 21.22
N GLN A 204 10.80 -7.66 21.49
CA GLN A 204 9.40 -7.34 21.17
C GLN A 204 8.50 -7.96 22.24
N PRO A 205 7.25 -7.48 22.39
CA PRO A 205 6.28 -8.14 23.22
C PRO A 205 6.12 -9.61 22.81
N ALA A 206 5.98 -10.51 23.80
CA ALA A 206 5.73 -11.91 23.52
C ALA A 206 4.53 -12.05 22.58
N TRP A 207 4.62 -12.93 21.60
CA TRP A 207 3.61 -13.10 20.56
C TRP A 207 3.46 -14.55 20.11
N MET A 208 2.30 -14.87 19.55
CA MET A 208 2.08 -16.14 18.85
C MET A 208 1.09 -15.97 17.71
N GLU A 209 1.16 -16.87 16.74
CA GLU A 209 0.14 -17.04 15.71
C GLU A 209 -0.98 -17.94 16.23
N LEU A 210 -2.23 -17.61 15.90
CA LEU A 210 -3.38 -18.45 16.27
C LEU A 210 -3.36 -19.75 15.49
N THR A 211 -3.17 -20.84 16.21
CA THR A 211 -3.27 -22.22 15.70
C THR A 211 -4.47 -22.95 16.30
N SER A 212 -4.65 -22.81 17.62
CA SER A 212 -5.81 -23.31 18.33
C SER A 212 -6.13 -22.44 19.54
N LEU A 213 -7.37 -22.54 20.05
CA LEU A 213 -7.81 -21.82 21.24
C LEU A 213 -7.02 -22.29 22.49
N GLU A 214 -6.70 -23.58 22.57
CA GLU A 214 -5.97 -24.14 23.70
C GLU A 214 -4.53 -23.62 23.76
N GLU A 215 -3.86 -23.51 22.61
CA GLU A 215 -2.51 -22.94 22.55
C GLU A 215 -2.48 -21.45 22.90
N VAL A 216 -3.51 -20.69 22.49
CA VAL A 216 -3.64 -19.27 22.88
C VAL A 216 -3.86 -19.14 24.39
N LYS A 217 -4.70 -19.98 25.01
CA LYS A 217 -4.88 -19.98 26.46
C LYS A 217 -3.57 -20.33 27.20
N GLY A 218 -2.85 -21.34 26.73
CA GLY A 218 -1.53 -21.68 27.27
C GLY A 218 -0.48 -20.57 27.09
N PHE A 219 -0.58 -19.76 26.05
CA PHE A 219 0.24 -18.56 25.88
C PHE A 219 -0.14 -17.49 26.91
N VAL A 220 -1.42 -17.20 27.05
CA VAL A 220 -1.92 -16.18 27.99
C VAL A 220 -1.60 -16.55 29.44
N GLU A 221 -1.66 -17.83 29.81
CA GLU A 221 -1.22 -18.30 31.13
C GLU A 221 0.25 -17.95 31.40
N LYS A 222 1.10 -17.90 30.39
CA LYS A 222 2.52 -17.57 30.54
C LYS A 222 2.81 -16.08 30.60
N VAL A 223 2.10 -15.28 29.74
CA VAL A 223 2.40 -13.84 29.58
C VAL A 223 1.51 -12.96 30.45
N GLY A 224 0.36 -13.46 30.88
CA GLY A 224 -0.66 -12.71 31.61
C GLY A 224 -1.50 -11.81 30.71
N TYR A 225 -2.58 -11.29 31.27
CA TYR A 225 -3.40 -10.22 30.67
C TYR A 225 -2.82 -8.84 31.01
N PRO A 226 -3.05 -7.81 30.17
CA PRO A 226 -3.84 -7.83 28.93
C PRO A 226 -3.07 -8.37 27.73
N VAL A 227 -3.82 -8.93 26.77
CA VAL A 227 -3.27 -9.36 25.47
C VAL A 227 -3.99 -8.66 24.33
N LEU A 228 -3.30 -8.45 23.23
CA LEU A 228 -3.81 -7.84 22.01
C LEU A 228 -4.05 -8.92 20.95
N VAL A 229 -5.30 -9.03 20.49
CA VAL A 229 -5.70 -9.87 19.34
C VAL A 229 -5.75 -9.01 18.09
N ARG A 230 -5.07 -9.45 17.02
CA ARG A 230 -5.02 -8.70 15.76
C ARG A 230 -4.87 -9.61 14.55
N PRO A 231 -5.68 -9.42 13.51
CA PRO A 231 -5.46 -10.06 12.22
C PRO A 231 -4.16 -9.58 11.59
N SER A 232 -3.46 -10.44 10.85
CA SER A 232 -2.14 -10.11 10.29
C SER A 232 -2.19 -9.03 9.20
N TYR A 233 -3.32 -8.92 8.49
CA TYR A 233 -3.50 -7.97 7.39
C TYR A 233 -4.81 -7.19 7.56
N VAL A 234 -4.90 -6.34 8.55
CA VAL A 234 -6.06 -5.45 8.71
C VAL A 234 -5.61 -4.02 8.92
N LEU A 235 -6.22 -3.15 8.14
CA LEU A 235 -6.03 -1.71 8.17
C LEU A 235 -6.87 -1.08 9.29
N SER A 236 -6.33 0.00 9.85
CA SER A 236 -7.08 0.92 10.71
C SER A 236 -7.66 0.28 11.97
N GLY A 237 -7.00 -0.71 12.56
CA GLY A 237 -7.44 -1.30 13.83
C GLY A 237 -8.75 -2.10 13.77
N ALA A 238 -9.34 -2.32 12.58
CA ALA A 238 -10.53 -3.14 12.47
C ALA A 238 -10.26 -4.56 12.97
N ALA A 239 -11.11 -5.05 13.88
CA ALA A 239 -10.95 -6.31 14.60
C ALA A 239 -9.65 -6.46 15.43
N MET A 240 -8.98 -5.33 15.76
CA MET A 240 -7.93 -5.30 16.78
C MET A 240 -8.58 -5.00 18.13
N ASN A 241 -8.33 -5.84 19.13
CA ASN A 241 -8.89 -5.65 20.46
C ASN A 241 -7.91 -6.06 21.56
N VAL A 242 -7.90 -5.30 22.62
CA VAL A 242 -7.22 -5.64 23.86
C VAL A 242 -8.17 -6.46 24.72
N CYS A 243 -7.72 -7.61 25.17
CA CYS A 243 -8.49 -8.52 26.00
C CYS A 243 -7.91 -8.54 27.41
N TYR A 244 -8.78 -8.43 28.39
CA TYR A 244 -8.41 -8.42 29.81
C TYR A 244 -8.78 -9.72 30.55
N ASP A 245 -9.58 -10.58 29.90
CA ASP A 245 -10.00 -11.88 30.42
C ASP A 245 -10.24 -12.90 29.31
N ASP A 246 -10.54 -14.14 29.72
CA ASP A 246 -10.77 -15.27 28.82
C ASP A 246 -12.06 -15.11 27.98
N GLU A 247 -13.09 -14.47 28.52
CA GLU A 247 -14.36 -14.27 27.82
C GLU A 247 -14.19 -13.29 26.64
N GLU A 248 -13.53 -12.17 26.89
CA GLU A 248 -13.17 -11.20 25.83
C GLU A 248 -12.27 -11.85 24.79
N LEU A 249 -11.25 -12.60 25.22
CA LEU A 249 -10.33 -13.28 24.31
C LEU A 249 -11.06 -14.23 23.36
N GLU A 250 -11.94 -15.10 23.87
CA GLU A 250 -12.70 -16.03 23.03
C GLU A 250 -13.61 -15.33 22.03
N ASN A 251 -14.26 -14.25 22.45
CA ASN A 251 -15.15 -13.47 21.60
C ASN A 251 -14.37 -12.78 20.47
N PHE A 252 -13.25 -12.14 20.79
CA PHE A 252 -12.46 -11.41 19.79
C PHE A 252 -11.70 -12.37 18.86
N LEU A 253 -11.26 -13.53 19.31
CA LEU A 253 -10.66 -14.54 18.44
C LEU A 253 -11.65 -15.04 17.38
N LYS A 254 -12.91 -15.25 17.74
CA LYS A 254 -13.96 -15.64 16.78
C LYS A 254 -14.18 -14.52 15.73
N MET A 255 -14.30 -13.27 16.17
CA MET A 255 -14.47 -12.13 15.27
C MET A 255 -13.25 -11.94 14.34
N ALA A 256 -12.05 -12.06 14.87
CA ALA A 256 -10.82 -11.89 14.10
C ALA A 256 -10.66 -13.00 13.03
N ALA A 257 -11.01 -14.25 13.36
CA ALA A 257 -10.98 -15.35 12.42
C ALA A 257 -12.02 -15.21 11.29
N GLU A 258 -13.18 -14.61 11.56
CA GLU A 258 -14.18 -14.32 10.53
C GLU A 258 -13.72 -13.25 9.54
N VAL A 259 -13.05 -12.23 10.04
CA VAL A 259 -12.53 -11.10 9.22
C VAL A 259 -11.30 -11.51 8.42
N SER A 260 -10.43 -12.35 8.99
CA SER A 260 -9.14 -12.72 8.41
C SER A 260 -9.11 -14.19 7.94
N LYS A 261 -9.92 -14.49 6.91
CA LYS A 261 -10.00 -15.87 6.37
C LYS A 261 -8.75 -16.32 5.63
N GLU A 262 -7.95 -15.40 5.12
CA GLU A 262 -6.78 -15.68 4.28
C GLU A 262 -5.44 -15.51 5.03
N TYR A 263 -5.46 -14.89 6.19
CA TYR A 263 -4.25 -14.56 6.95
C TYR A 263 -4.37 -14.95 8.41
N PRO A 264 -3.27 -15.35 9.06
CA PRO A 264 -3.29 -15.73 10.45
C PRO A 264 -3.67 -14.56 11.36
N VAL A 265 -4.27 -14.91 12.50
CA VAL A 265 -4.50 -13.97 13.60
C VAL A 265 -3.31 -14.08 14.54
N VAL A 266 -2.80 -12.95 15.01
CA VAL A 266 -1.69 -12.87 15.95
C VAL A 266 -2.23 -12.41 17.32
N VAL A 267 -1.79 -13.08 18.36
CA VAL A 267 -2.01 -12.68 19.75
C VAL A 267 -0.67 -12.26 20.34
N SER A 268 -0.63 -11.10 20.98
CA SER A 268 0.58 -10.59 21.61
C SER A 268 0.30 -10.00 22.99
N GLN A 269 1.29 -10.02 23.85
CA GLN A 269 1.25 -9.28 25.11
C GLN A 269 0.98 -7.79 24.81
N PHE A 270 0.09 -7.17 25.56
CA PHE A 270 -0.17 -5.74 25.47
C PHE A 270 0.57 -5.01 26.59
N LEU A 271 1.36 -4.01 26.24
CA LEU A 271 2.13 -3.21 27.18
C LEU A 271 1.37 -1.93 27.49
N GLU A 272 0.97 -1.77 28.76
CA GLU A 272 0.28 -0.56 29.23
C GLU A 272 1.25 0.49 29.74
N ASN A 273 0.84 1.75 29.69
CA ASN A 273 1.58 2.89 30.25
C ASN A 273 3.02 3.03 29.74
N THR A 274 3.24 2.64 28.49
CA THR A 274 4.53 2.78 27.81
C THR A 274 4.55 4.06 26.97
N LYS A 275 5.73 4.65 26.82
CA LYS A 275 5.98 5.71 25.86
C LYS A 275 6.14 5.15 24.47
N GLU A 276 5.68 5.89 23.48
CA GLU A 276 5.87 5.59 22.08
C GLU A 276 6.91 6.54 21.47
N ILE A 277 7.92 5.97 20.86
CA ILE A 277 8.98 6.69 20.16
C ILE A 277 9.03 6.14 18.75
N GLU A 278 8.92 7.01 17.77
CA GLU A 278 9.01 6.68 16.36
C GLU A 278 10.40 7.01 15.80
N PHE A 279 10.87 6.16 14.94
CA PHE A 279 12.08 6.35 14.16
C PHE A 279 11.76 6.22 12.67
N ASP A 280 11.58 7.36 12.02
CA ASP A 280 11.35 7.42 10.57
C ASP A 280 12.67 7.57 9.85
N ALA A 281 12.95 6.67 8.90
CA ALA A 281 14.23 6.69 8.23
C ALA A 281 14.14 6.34 6.74
N VAL A 282 15.06 6.91 5.99
CA VAL A 282 15.37 6.48 4.62
C VAL A 282 16.69 5.75 4.62
N ALA A 283 16.70 4.53 4.09
CA ALA A 283 17.91 3.71 4.02
C ALA A 283 18.23 3.33 2.56
N GLN A 284 19.51 3.18 2.28
CA GLN A 284 20.01 2.66 1.00
C GLN A 284 21.08 1.61 1.25
N ASN A 285 20.91 0.41 0.69
CA ASN A 285 21.84 -0.70 0.83
C ASN A 285 22.17 -1.08 2.29
N GLY A 286 21.21 -0.93 3.19
CA GLY A 286 21.38 -1.24 4.61
C GLY A 286 21.95 -0.10 5.46
N GLU A 287 22.28 1.04 4.87
CA GLU A 287 22.74 2.23 5.56
C GLU A 287 21.62 3.26 5.67
N VAL A 288 21.42 3.84 6.85
CA VAL A 288 20.48 4.94 7.08
C VAL A 288 21.07 6.21 6.49
N VAL A 289 20.36 6.82 5.54
CA VAL A 289 20.78 8.03 4.83
C VAL A 289 20.27 9.28 5.53
N GLU A 290 19.01 9.23 5.99
CA GLU A 290 18.34 10.32 6.68
C GLU A 290 17.34 9.73 7.67
N TYR A 291 17.13 10.38 8.80
CA TYR A 291 16.17 9.94 9.81
C TYR A 291 15.59 11.07 10.64
N ALA A 292 14.44 10.82 11.24
CA ALA A 292 13.82 11.65 12.25
C ALA A 292 13.36 10.78 13.43
N ILE A 293 13.51 11.30 14.64
CA ILE A 293 13.02 10.64 15.85
C ILE A 293 11.95 11.53 16.48
N SER A 294 10.78 10.97 16.74
CA SER A 294 9.70 11.66 17.43
C SER A 294 9.19 10.85 18.62
N GLU A 295 8.74 11.56 19.65
CA GLU A 295 8.09 11.00 20.84
C GLU A 295 6.62 11.44 20.83
N HIS A 296 5.72 10.50 21.12
CA HIS A 296 4.31 10.83 21.34
C HIS A 296 4.13 11.47 22.73
N VAL A 297 3.35 12.53 22.80
CA VAL A 297 2.94 13.14 24.07
C VAL A 297 1.99 12.20 24.81
N GLU A 298 1.15 11.52 24.07
CA GLU A 298 0.21 10.52 24.55
C GLU A 298 0.93 9.19 24.85
N PHE A 299 0.31 8.35 25.67
CA PHE A 299 0.79 6.98 25.87
C PHE A 299 0.60 6.12 24.63
N ALA A 300 1.40 5.06 24.51
CA ALA A 300 1.34 4.11 23.41
C ALA A 300 -0.08 3.55 23.20
N GLY A 301 -0.47 3.44 21.93
CA GLY A 301 -1.78 2.99 21.49
C GLY A 301 -2.61 4.05 20.76
N VAL A 302 -2.18 5.30 20.78
CA VAL A 302 -2.73 6.35 19.90
C VAL A 302 -2.03 6.24 18.54
N HIS A 303 -2.83 6.25 17.47
CA HIS A 303 -2.26 6.19 16.11
C HIS A 303 -1.39 7.42 15.84
N SER A 304 -0.22 7.24 15.23
CA SER A 304 0.75 8.32 14.98
C SER A 304 0.17 9.50 14.19
N GLY A 305 -0.76 9.26 13.28
CA GLY A 305 -1.48 10.29 12.55
C GLY A 305 -2.42 11.15 13.41
N ASP A 306 -2.77 10.69 14.61
CA ASP A 306 -3.67 11.37 15.56
C ASP A 306 -2.92 11.84 16.80
N ALA A 307 -1.68 11.40 17.01
CA ALA A 307 -0.86 11.72 18.17
C ALA A 307 -0.20 13.10 18.04
N THR A 308 0.10 13.69 19.19
CA THR A 308 0.91 14.91 19.26
C THR A 308 2.38 14.51 19.26
N LEU A 309 3.06 14.75 18.15
CA LEU A 309 4.48 14.40 17.97
C LEU A 309 5.39 15.53 18.45
N VAL A 310 6.37 15.17 19.27
CA VAL A 310 7.45 16.06 19.66
C VAL A 310 8.75 15.57 19.03
N LEU A 311 9.33 16.36 18.15
CA LEU A 311 10.68 16.14 17.65
C LEU A 311 11.64 16.50 18.77
N SER A 312 12.20 15.49 19.40
CA SER A 312 13.12 15.67 20.54
C SER A 312 14.50 16.08 20.06
N LEU A 313 14.77 17.37 20.04
CA LEU A 313 16.11 17.91 19.82
C LEU A 313 17.04 17.67 21.06
N ILE A 314 16.46 17.37 22.23
CA ILE A 314 17.20 17.20 23.49
C ILE A 314 17.63 15.75 23.73
N HIS A 315 16.89 14.79 23.15
CA HIS A 315 17.19 13.36 23.25
C HIS A 315 17.79 12.78 21.96
N ILE A 316 17.97 13.58 20.93
CA ILE A 316 18.88 13.28 19.84
C ILE A 316 20.30 13.49 20.43
N SER A 317 20.74 12.57 21.28
CA SER A 317 22.16 12.36 21.40
C SER A 317 22.62 12.05 19.97
N GLU A 318 23.43 12.92 19.38
CA GLU A 318 24.12 12.58 18.15
C GLU A 318 24.61 11.15 18.27
N PRO A 319 24.30 10.26 17.31
CA PRO A 319 24.92 8.96 17.31
C PRO A 319 26.41 9.24 17.34
N THR A 320 27.02 8.94 18.45
CA THR A 320 28.48 8.97 18.53
C THR A 320 28.96 8.06 17.43
N ARG A 321 29.40 8.66 16.33
CA ARG A 321 29.98 7.91 15.22
C ARG A 321 31.09 7.06 15.84
N PRO A 322 31.07 5.72 15.61
CA PRO A 322 32.17 4.87 16.04
C PRO A 322 33.48 5.29 15.36
#